data_091af0b345121978340dde47b7b7a932
#
_entry.id   091af0b345121978340dde47b7b7a932
#
_cell.length_a   1.000
_cell.length_b   1.000
_cell.length_c   1.000
_cell.angle_alpha   90.00
_cell.angle_beta   90.00
_cell.angle_gamma   90.00
#
_symmetry.space_group_name_H-M   'P 1'
#
loop_
_entity.id
_entity.type
_entity.pdbx_description
1 polymer ?
#
loop_
_entity_poly.entity_id
_entity_poly.type
_entity_poly.pdbx_seq_one_letter_code
_entity_poly.pdbx_strand_id
1 'polypeptide(L)'
;MCVGIASMLLGGCTNDDVYNPEAVVKRYENAWEKQFGKVDPNQTWNTAKQVTANIDLTPLAGDYTLKIYTANPINKGACLLAKKQINGSGSIIFDVPQTLGYVFVEAESKSRKTVNSYYPVSGDAINISNHVQTRAGENCNATIGEPYTLTYKGWNSAEGRNFSFTHTFAQLQNVEKKEGDTWQAKDWLHIVGYEGVFKEGENNLTKWKDRLGTSVEYVTRTEGPVELSLNYGATQNRYSIGYFYYRTGEDLDQATRYVLFNNYNPNDFITIDGSPMTGDGMTLANIGDGWGQVSPDAHITGSKIKLVYNDNGTPSYTFPAGTHIVFFVSKSNKPTADIYNIWNSITYTDGYNPYNVEPNSQIHTCAVTYKYRNQIILGIEDGGDWDMNDLLFFVDGEFADEPEDIDPAPTPDTGLSWILACEDLGSTDDFDFNDIVFSVSHVSGETTATVTPLAAGGTLPAYICFGSLELGEIHTLLGGSSTTEFINTTGSKGTAGEPVTINVDKDFSMTGNNMGGFSVKVITKDNSEATVRITAPGQGTAPQMICVPGEWAWPTERTNISDAYPAFGEWGANYATNKDWYKKPNGGVVK
;
A
#
# COMPACT_ATOMS: atom_id res chain seq x y z
N MET A 1 80.80 36.56 -42.83
CA MET A 1 80.13 35.48 -43.53
C MET A 1 79.55 34.53 -42.49
N CYS A 2 78.35 34.76 -42.15
CA CYS A 2 77.64 33.86 -41.23
C CYS A 2 76.47 33.20 -41.98
N VAL A 3 76.54 31.91 -42.15
CA VAL A 3 75.55 31.11 -42.80
C VAL A 3 74.55 30.67 -41.67
N GLY A 4 73.36 31.17 -41.77
CA GLY A 4 72.26 30.73 -40.85
C GLY A 4 71.64 29.46 -41.40
N ILE A 5 71.60 28.41 -40.59
CA ILE A 5 70.87 27.17 -40.85
C ILE A 5 69.48 27.35 -40.25
N ALA A 6 68.45 27.40 -41.10
CA ALA A 6 67.07 27.35 -40.71
C ALA A 6 66.68 25.87 -40.49
N SER A 7 66.45 25.49 -39.25
CA SER A 7 65.84 24.20 -38.90
C SER A 7 64.31 24.31 -39.09
N MET A 8 63.80 23.65 -40.11
CA MET A 8 62.35 23.37 -40.22
C MET A 8 61.98 22.35 -39.15
N LEU A 9 61.26 22.79 -38.15
CA LEU A 9 60.49 21.90 -37.29
C LEU A 9 59.31 21.39 -38.10
N LEU A 10 59.40 20.14 -38.52
CA LEU A 10 58.21 19.34 -38.89
C LEU A 10 57.39 19.11 -37.65
N GLY A 11 56.33 19.88 -37.48
CA GLY A 11 55.27 19.56 -36.54
C GLY A 11 54.63 18.27 -37.03
N GLY A 12 54.88 17.18 -36.29
CA GLY A 12 54.12 15.96 -36.48
C GLY A 12 52.70 16.26 -36.05
N CYS A 13 51.76 16.03 -36.94
CA CYS A 13 50.36 15.85 -36.53
C CYS A 13 50.32 14.65 -35.59
N THR A 14 50.18 14.89 -34.33
CA THR A 14 49.75 13.82 -33.40
C THR A 14 48.33 13.47 -33.80
N ASN A 15 48.10 12.20 -34.07
CA ASN A 15 46.76 11.67 -34.22
C ASN A 15 46.05 11.79 -32.86
N ASP A 16 45.47 12.96 -32.59
CA ASP A 16 44.64 13.20 -31.41
C ASP A 16 43.20 12.69 -31.60
N ASP A 17 42.93 11.97 -32.69
CA ASP A 17 41.57 11.49 -33.04
C ASP A 17 41.31 10.04 -32.67
N VAL A 18 42.20 9.37 -31.94
CA VAL A 18 41.92 7.99 -31.46
C VAL A 18 41.29 8.06 -30.09
N TYR A 19 40.07 7.51 -29.97
CA TYR A 19 39.38 7.38 -28.71
C TYR A 19 40.28 6.68 -27.68
N ASN A 20 40.51 7.36 -26.57
CA ASN A 20 41.29 6.84 -25.45
C ASN A 20 40.38 6.72 -24.24
N PRO A 21 39.89 5.49 -23.93
CA PRO A 21 38.98 5.26 -22.84
C PRO A 21 39.49 5.78 -21.49
N GLU A 22 40.78 5.59 -21.20
CA GLU A 22 41.39 6.02 -19.95
C GLU A 22 41.41 7.55 -19.83
N ALA A 23 41.68 8.26 -20.93
CA ALA A 23 41.67 9.71 -20.95
C ALA A 23 40.25 10.27 -20.74
N VAL A 24 39.22 9.63 -21.33
CA VAL A 24 37.82 10.02 -21.20
C VAL A 24 37.37 9.83 -19.75
N VAL A 25 37.61 8.66 -19.17
CA VAL A 25 37.25 8.37 -17.77
C VAL A 25 37.96 9.33 -16.82
N LYS A 26 39.26 9.57 -17.03
CA LYS A 26 40.03 10.52 -16.20
C LYS A 26 39.51 11.96 -16.31
N ARG A 27 39.08 12.39 -17.49
CA ARG A 27 38.45 13.71 -17.68
C ARG A 27 37.16 13.79 -16.88
N TYR A 28 36.30 12.79 -17.01
CA TYR A 28 35.03 12.69 -16.32
C TYR A 28 35.21 12.70 -14.80
N GLU A 29 36.13 11.90 -14.26
CA GLU A 29 36.47 11.86 -12.83
C GLU A 29 36.97 13.22 -12.32
N ASN A 30 37.81 13.90 -13.06
CA ASN A 30 38.32 15.23 -12.70
C ASN A 30 37.19 16.29 -12.70
N ALA A 31 36.28 16.23 -13.68
CA ALA A 31 35.12 17.11 -13.76
C ALA A 31 34.20 16.88 -12.58
N TRP A 32 33.93 15.60 -12.23
CA TRP A 32 33.17 15.22 -11.06
C TRP A 32 33.79 15.75 -9.76
N GLU A 33 35.07 15.44 -9.50
CA GLU A 33 35.75 15.86 -8.26
C GLU A 33 35.74 17.40 -8.09
N LYS A 34 35.84 18.11 -9.17
CA LYS A 34 35.77 19.59 -9.15
C LYS A 34 34.40 20.11 -8.75
N GLN A 35 33.33 19.41 -9.12
CA GLN A 35 31.94 19.84 -8.89
C GLN A 35 31.35 19.29 -7.61
N PHE A 36 31.50 18.00 -7.33
CA PHE A 36 30.88 17.28 -6.23
C PHE A 36 31.85 16.90 -5.12
N GLY A 37 33.14 17.03 -5.35
CA GLY A 37 34.15 16.55 -4.44
C GLY A 37 34.43 15.05 -4.57
N LYS A 38 35.04 14.48 -3.51
CA LYS A 38 35.41 13.06 -3.51
C LYS A 38 34.19 12.18 -3.25
N VAL A 39 34.15 11.07 -3.95
CA VAL A 39 33.15 10.03 -3.79
C VAL A 39 33.45 9.20 -2.51
N ASP A 40 32.40 8.85 -1.76
CA ASP A 40 32.51 7.88 -0.67
C ASP A 40 32.97 6.52 -1.24
N PRO A 41 34.03 5.89 -0.69
CA PRO A 41 34.48 4.58 -1.16
C PRO A 41 33.40 3.49 -1.11
N ASN A 42 32.40 3.64 -0.24
CA ASN A 42 31.29 2.68 -0.10
C ASN A 42 30.12 2.99 -1.06
N GLN A 43 30.22 4.07 -1.86
CA GLN A 43 29.16 4.47 -2.78
C GLN A 43 28.95 3.41 -3.87
N THR A 44 27.70 2.97 -4.02
CA THR A 44 27.29 1.98 -5.02
C THR A 44 26.51 2.61 -6.17
N TRP A 45 26.13 3.87 -6.03
CA TRP A 45 25.25 4.60 -6.97
C TRP A 45 23.91 3.89 -7.21
N ASN A 46 23.56 3.01 -6.27
CA ASN A 46 22.36 2.20 -6.30
C ASN A 46 21.55 2.41 -5.01
N THR A 47 20.30 2.80 -5.15
CA THR A 47 19.39 3.01 -4.02
C THR A 47 18.60 1.75 -3.64
N ALA A 48 18.82 0.63 -4.34
CA ALA A 48 18.28 -0.67 -4.00
C ALA A 48 19.09 -1.34 -2.87
N LYS A 49 18.41 -2.12 -2.05
CA LYS A 49 19.02 -3.12 -1.17
C LYS A 49 18.27 -4.43 -1.27
N GLN A 50 18.99 -5.53 -1.12
CA GLN A 50 18.40 -6.87 -1.06
C GLN A 50 17.98 -7.19 0.36
N VAL A 51 16.80 -7.80 0.53
CA VAL A 51 16.30 -8.29 1.80
C VAL A 51 15.85 -9.74 1.69
N THR A 52 15.96 -10.47 2.80
CA THR A 52 15.46 -11.84 2.93
C THR A 52 14.22 -11.85 3.81
N ALA A 53 13.08 -12.28 3.27
CA ALA A 53 11.92 -12.61 4.08
C ALA A 53 12.05 -14.06 4.58
N ASN A 54 12.11 -14.22 5.89
CA ASN A 54 12.01 -15.50 6.58
C ASN A 54 10.55 -15.73 6.94
N ILE A 55 9.98 -16.83 6.50
CA ILE A 55 8.56 -17.09 6.57
C ILE A 55 8.33 -18.33 7.43
N ASP A 56 7.48 -18.20 8.43
CA ASP A 56 6.99 -19.29 9.26
C ASP A 56 5.47 -19.24 9.38
N LEU A 57 4.80 -19.99 8.52
CA LEU A 57 3.36 -20.22 8.55
C LEU A 57 3.02 -21.63 9.03
N THR A 58 3.94 -22.30 9.71
CA THR A 58 3.77 -23.70 10.15
C THR A 58 2.50 -23.98 10.96
N PRO A 59 1.97 -23.04 11.74
CA PRO A 59 0.67 -23.23 12.40
C PRO A 59 -0.51 -23.41 11.45
N LEU A 60 -0.36 -23.02 10.18
CA LEU A 60 -1.38 -23.12 9.15
C LEU A 60 -1.10 -24.36 8.27
N ALA A 61 -2.08 -25.25 8.20
CA ALA A 61 -2.00 -26.38 7.28
C ALA A 61 -2.35 -25.95 5.85
N GLY A 62 -1.57 -26.41 4.86
CA GLY A 62 -1.88 -26.27 3.45
C GLY A 62 -0.92 -25.36 2.67
N ASP A 63 -1.23 -25.20 1.39
CA ASP A 63 -0.45 -24.39 0.45
C ASP A 63 -0.99 -22.96 0.41
N TYR A 64 -0.08 -22.00 0.48
CA TYR A 64 -0.37 -20.57 0.41
C TYR A 64 0.41 -19.91 -0.72
N THR A 65 -0.23 -18.95 -1.38
CA THR A 65 0.46 -17.97 -2.22
C THR A 65 0.82 -16.79 -1.36
N LEU A 66 2.11 -16.60 -1.10
CA LEU A 66 2.63 -15.41 -0.44
C LEU A 66 2.89 -14.33 -1.48
N LYS A 67 2.44 -13.11 -1.20
CA LYS A 67 2.70 -11.91 -1.98
C LYS A 67 3.24 -10.84 -1.04
N ILE A 68 4.29 -10.15 -1.44
CA ILE A 68 4.94 -9.08 -0.68
C ILE A 68 4.90 -7.81 -1.52
N TYR A 69 4.42 -6.71 -0.94
CA TYR A 69 4.20 -5.45 -1.63
C TYR A 69 4.95 -4.30 -0.95
N THR A 70 5.19 -3.22 -1.68
CA THR A 70 5.75 -1.96 -1.12
C THR A 70 4.80 -1.28 -0.14
N ALA A 71 3.50 -1.47 -0.27
CA ALA A 71 2.43 -0.95 0.59
C ALA A 71 1.20 -1.84 0.45
N ASN A 72 0.17 -1.63 1.27
CA ASN A 72 -1.11 -2.31 1.11
C ASN A 72 -1.61 -2.13 -0.34
N PRO A 73 -1.95 -3.23 -1.06
CA PRO A 73 -2.36 -3.18 -2.46
C PRO A 73 -3.62 -2.35 -2.74
N ILE A 74 -4.38 -1.96 -1.72
CA ILE A 74 -5.46 -0.99 -1.88
C ILE A 74 -4.94 0.42 -2.23
N ASN A 75 -3.70 0.73 -1.90
CA ASN A 75 -3.09 2.02 -2.18
C ASN A 75 -2.68 2.13 -3.64
N LYS A 76 -3.02 3.26 -4.25
CA LYS A 76 -2.53 3.58 -5.58
C LYS A 76 -1.00 3.68 -5.58
N GLY A 77 -0.35 2.94 -6.47
CA GLY A 77 1.11 2.91 -6.57
C GLY A 77 1.79 1.83 -5.70
N ALA A 78 1.02 0.99 -4.99
CA ALA A 78 1.59 -0.23 -4.40
C ALA A 78 2.15 -1.13 -5.52
N CYS A 79 3.35 -1.68 -5.31
CA CYS A 79 4.02 -2.58 -6.25
C CYS A 79 4.24 -3.95 -5.62
N LEU A 80 4.10 -5.00 -6.41
CA LEU A 80 4.43 -6.36 -6.00
C LEU A 80 5.95 -6.55 -6.02
N LEU A 81 6.54 -6.86 -4.88
CA LEU A 81 7.99 -7.09 -4.73
C LEU A 81 8.37 -8.56 -4.97
N ALA A 82 7.56 -9.46 -4.41
CA ALA A 82 7.85 -10.89 -4.46
C ALA A 82 6.58 -11.73 -4.41
N LYS A 83 6.63 -12.92 -5.03
CA LYS A 83 5.56 -13.91 -5.03
C LYS A 83 6.13 -15.31 -4.90
N LYS A 84 5.58 -16.12 -3.98
CA LYS A 84 6.04 -17.49 -3.75
C LYS A 84 4.94 -18.40 -3.27
N GLN A 85 4.96 -19.64 -3.76
CA GLN A 85 4.17 -20.72 -3.17
C GLN A 85 4.89 -21.25 -1.92
N ILE A 86 4.19 -21.35 -0.81
CA ILE A 86 4.73 -21.75 0.48
C ILE A 86 3.84 -22.82 1.09
N ASN A 87 4.49 -23.84 1.65
CA ASN A 87 3.87 -24.85 2.50
C ASN A 87 4.58 -24.84 3.86
N GLY A 88 3.93 -24.22 4.84
CA GLY A 88 4.46 -24.05 6.18
C GLY A 88 5.54 -22.96 6.27
N SER A 89 6.80 -23.27 6.01
CA SER A 89 7.93 -22.35 6.17
C SER A 89 8.76 -22.20 4.90
N GLY A 90 9.56 -21.14 4.84
CA GLY A 90 10.44 -20.88 3.71
C GLY A 90 11.13 -19.53 3.77
N SER A 91 11.82 -19.18 2.70
CA SER A 91 12.39 -17.84 2.54
C SER A 91 12.29 -17.38 1.10
N ILE A 92 12.29 -16.08 0.90
CA ILE A 92 12.41 -15.44 -0.41
C ILE A 92 13.28 -14.20 -0.29
N ILE A 93 14.09 -13.96 -1.31
CA ILE A 93 14.99 -12.82 -1.41
C ILE A 93 14.44 -11.89 -2.48
N PHE A 94 14.44 -10.58 -2.20
CA PHE A 94 13.94 -9.57 -3.14
C PHE A 94 14.56 -8.20 -2.87
N ASP A 95 14.46 -7.30 -3.85
CA ASP A 95 15.00 -5.96 -3.75
C ASP A 95 13.96 -4.97 -3.23
N VAL A 96 14.41 -4.06 -2.38
CA VAL A 96 13.61 -2.92 -1.89
C VAL A 96 14.40 -1.63 -1.95
N PRO A 97 13.75 -0.47 -2.01
CA PRO A 97 14.43 0.80 -1.78
C PRO A 97 15.11 0.82 -0.41
N GLN A 98 16.33 1.35 -0.33
CA GLN A 98 17.07 1.43 0.95
C GLN A 98 16.30 2.16 2.05
N THR A 99 15.36 3.02 1.67
CA THR A 99 14.52 3.81 2.57
C THR A 99 13.20 3.15 2.94
N LEU A 100 12.90 1.96 2.40
CA LEU A 100 11.66 1.26 2.72
C LEU A 100 11.75 0.65 4.12
N GLY A 101 10.91 1.14 5.03
CA GLY A 101 10.88 0.70 6.42
C GLY A 101 9.95 -0.48 6.69
N TYR A 102 8.95 -0.68 5.85
CA TYR A 102 7.92 -1.71 5.99
C TYR A 102 7.55 -2.29 4.64
N VAL A 103 7.12 -3.54 4.64
CA VAL A 103 6.46 -4.20 3.52
C VAL A 103 5.09 -4.67 3.95
N PHE A 104 4.16 -4.74 3.01
CA PHE A 104 2.86 -5.35 3.24
C PHE A 104 2.87 -6.79 2.72
N VAL A 105 2.36 -7.72 3.51
CA VAL A 105 2.39 -9.14 3.18
C VAL A 105 0.98 -9.71 3.16
N GLU A 106 0.65 -10.39 2.09
CA GLU A 106 -0.54 -11.23 1.99
C GLU A 106 -0.13 -12.70 1.85
N ALA A 107 -0.77 -13.57 2.60
CA ALA A 107 -0.73 -15.01 2.36
C ALA A 107 -2.15 -15.50 2.10
N GLU A 108 -2.38 -16.06 0.93
CA GLU A 108 -3.68 -16.48 0.46
C GLU A 108 -3.68 -17.98 0.16
N SER A 109 -4.61 -18.70 0.77
CA SER A 109 -4.95 -20.07 0.38
C SER A 109 -6.12 -20.07 -0.62
N LYS A 110 -6.51 -21.24 -1.14
CA LYS A 110 -7.66 -21.35 -2.03
C LYS A 110 -8.97 -20.86 -1.40
N SER A 111 -9.04 -20.85 -0.08
CA SER A 111 -10.26 -20.53 0.66
C SER A 111 -10.25 -19.18 1.35
N ARG A 112 -9.08 -18.55 1.61
CA ARG A 112 -9.03 -17.27 2.32
C ARG A 112 -7.64 -16.63 2.39
N LYS A 113 -7.61 -15.32 2.69
CA LYS A 113 -6.41 -14.60 3.17
C LYS A 113 -6.18 -14.93 4.64
N THR A 114 -4.93 -15.29 4.97
CA THR A 114 -4.56 -15.71 6.32
C THR A 114 -3.52 -14.81 6.97
N VAL A 115 -2.73 -14.11 6.15
CA VAL A 115 -1.82 -13.05 6.58
C VAL A 115 -2.17 -11.83 5.75
N ASN A 116 -2.36 -10.70 6.40
CA ASN A 116 -2.71 -9.44 5.74
C ASN A 116 -2.26 -8.30 6.65
N SER A 117 -0.96 -7.98 6.63
CA SER A 117 -0.38 -7.03 7.57
C SER A 117 0.95 -6.45 7.10
N TYR A 118 1.37 -5.36 7.74
CA TYR A 118 2.68 -4.77 7.57
C TYR A 118 3.74 -5.45 8.45
N TYR A 119 4.93 -5.60 7.89
CA TYR A 119 6.10 -6.13 8.57
C TYR A 119 7.29 -5.17 8.44
N PRO A 120 8.02 -4.90 9.53
CA PRO A 120 9.17 -4.01 9.49
C PRO A 120 10.33 -4.65 8.73
N VAL A 121 11.05 -3.82 7.97
CA VAL A 121 12.32 -4.19 7.35
C VAL A 121 13.46 -3.88 8.33
N SER A 122 13.95 -4.90 9.01
CA SER A 122 15.02 -4.78 10.00
C SER A 122 16.36 -5.16 9.37
N GLY A 123 17.16 -4.15 9.02
CA GLY A 123 18.41 -4.38 8.28
C GLY A 123 18.11 -4.98 6.90
N ASP A 124 18.61 -6.21 6.68
CA ASP A 124 18.43 -6.95 5.43
C ASP A 124 17.48 -8.15 5.60
N ALA A 125 16.65 -8.14 6.64
CA ALA A 125 15.73 -9.23 6.93
C ALA A 125 14.33 -8.76 7.29
N ILE A 126 13.35 -9.60 6.97
CA ILE A 126 11.95 -9.48 7.36
C ILE A 126 11.54 -10.84 7.94
N ASN A 127 10.94 -10.84 9.12
CA ASN A 127 10.43 -12.06 9.72
C ASN A 127 8.90 -12.06 9.64
N ILE A 128 8.37 -12.91 8.79
CA ILE A 128 6.95 -13.10 8.57
C ILE A 128 6.53 -14.33 9.36
N SER A 129 5.81 -14.11 10.43
CA SER A 129 5.22 -15.18 11.21
C SER A 129 3.71 -15.04 11.19
N ASN A 130 3.05 -16.17 11.20
CA ASN A 130 1.62 -16.17 11.38
C ASN A 130 1.29 -15.95 12.84
N HIS A 131 0.82 -14.75 13.15
CA HIS A 131 0.17 -14.48 14.44
C HIS A 131 -1.29 -14.95 14.47
N VAL A 132 -1.75 -15.63 13.40
CA VAL A 132 -3.07 -16.24 13.41
C VAL A 132 -3.05 -17.35 14.43
N GLN A 133 -3.80 -17.13 15.47
CA GLN A 133 -4.11 -18.14 16.46
C GLN A 133 -4.70 -19.37 15.74
N THR A 134 -4.18 -20.52 16.06
CA THR A 134 -4.63 -21.78 15.47
C THR A 134 -6.10 -22.03 15.81
N ARG A 135 -6.91 -22.37 14.81
CA ARG A 135 -8.34 -22.62 14.95
C ARG A 135 -8.72 -23.79 15.85
N ALA A 136 -7.83 -24.75 16.01
CA ALA A 136 -8.08 -25.94 16.80
C ALA A 136 -7.59 -25.71 18.24
N GLY A 137 -8.50 -25.39 19.14
CA GLY A 137 -8.23 -25.39 20.57
C GLY A 137 -8.03 -24.01 21.20
N GLU A 138 -8.40 -22.92 20.54
CA GLU A 138 -8.49 -21.62 21.22
C GLU A 138 -9.57 -21.68 22.30
N ASN A 139 -9.12 -21.59 23.54
CA ASN A 139 -10.04 -21.39 24.63
C ASN A 139 -10.68 -20.01 24.46
N CYS A 140 -11.97 -19.97 24.19
CA CYS A 140 -12.71 -18.73 24.20
C CYS A 140 -12.74 -18.20 25.64
N ASN A 141 -12.04 -17.09 25.87
CA ASN A 141 -12.00 -16.44 27.19
C ASN A 141 -13.18 -15.50 27.42
N ALA A 142 -14.09 -15.39 26.44
CA ALA A 142 -15.27 -14.55 26.60
C ALA A 142 -16.20 -15.10 27.68
N THR A 143 -16.71 -14.19 28.49
CA THR A 143 -17.72 -14.49 29.50
C THR A 143 -19.04 -13.90 29.04
N ILE A 144 -20.07 -14.75 29.03
CA ILE A 144 -21.45 -14.33 28.75
C ILE A 144 -22.06 -13.92 30.07
N GLY A 145 -22.48 -12.66 30.18
CA GLY A 145 -23.21 -12.17 31.35
C GLY A 145 -24.59 -12.80 31.50
N GLU A 146 -25.17 -12.67 32.66
CA GLU A 146 -26.52 -13.16 32.92
C GLU A 146 -27.50 -12.52 31.91
N PRO A 147 -28.29 -13.33 31.20
CA PRO A 147 -29.31 -12.81 30.30
C PRO A 147 -30.36 -11.98 31.02
N TYR A 148 -30.76 -10.90 30.41
CA TYR A 148 -31.86 -10.06 30.88
C TYR A 148 -32.81 -9.76 29.73
N THR A 149 -34.05 -9.52 30.03
CA THR A 149 -35.11 -9.30 29.04
C THR A 149 -35.56 -7.85 29.06
N LEU A 150 -35.56 -7.22 27.88
CA LEU A 150 -36.06 -5.86 27.70
C LEU A 150 -37.28 -5.88 26.79
N THR A 151 -38.31 -5.15 27.18
CA THR A 151 -39.41 -4.80 26.30
C THR A 151 -39.14 -3.44 25.70
N TYR A 152 -39.01 -3.42 24.41
CA TYR A 152 -38.77 -2.24 23.63
C TYR A 152 -40.08 -1.70 23.05
N LYS A 153 -40.35 -0.40 23.20
CA LYS A 153 -41.54 0.26 22.67
C LYS A 153 -41.17 1.41 21.78
N GLY A 154 -41.78 1.49 20.62
CA GLY A 154 -41.51 2.54 19.67
C GLY A 154 -42.74 2.90 18.84
N TRP A 155 -42.56 3.88 18.00
CA TRP A 155 -43.55 4.37 17.06
C TRP A 155 -43.13 4.08 15.63
N ASN A 156 -43.99 3.41 14.86
CA ASN A 156 -43.82 3.25 13.43
C ASN A 156 -44.61 4.34 12.72
N SER A 157 -43.93 5.36 12.21
CA SER A 157 -44.54 6.50 11.54
C SER A 157 -45.18 6.15 10.19
N ALA A 158 -44.66 5.16 9.48
CA ALA A 158 -45.18 4.75 8.17
C ALA A 158 -46.54 4.06 8.31
N GLU A 159 -46.73 3.32 9.37
CA GLU A 159 -47.98 2.61 9.67
C GLU A 159 -48.87 3.32 10.67
N GLY A 160 -48.38 4.40 11.28
CA GLY A 160 -49.12 5.13 12.32
C GLY A 160 -49.40 4.32 13.59
N ARG A 161 -48.56 3.30 13.87
CA ARG A 161 -48.78 2.35 14.95
C ARG A 161 -47.65 2.35 15.98
N ASN A 162 -48.01 2.18 17.25
CA ASN A 162 -47.07 1.77 18.27
C ASN A 162 -46.81 0.26 18.15
N PHE A 163 -45.59 -0.12 18.34
CA PHE A 163 -45.16 -1.51 18.39
C PHE A 163 -44.37 -1.79 19.64
N SER A 164 -44.25 -3.05 19.99
CA SER A 164 -43.48 -3.52 21.14
C SER A 164 -42.77 -4.82 20.78
N PHE A 165 -41.51 -4.91 21.14
CA PHE A 165 -40.76 -6.16 21.10
C PHE A 165 -40.25 -6.49 22.48
N THR A 166 -39.99 -7.77 22.68
CA THR A 166 -39.36 -8.28 23.90
C THR A 166 -38.23 -9.19 23.47
N HIS A 167 -37.00 -8.77 23.78
CA HIS A 167 -35.81 -9.54 23.45
C HIS A 167 -34.96 -9.81 24.68
N THR A 168 -34.25 -10.92 24.63
CA THR A 168 -33.26 -11.29 25.64
C THR A 168 -31.90 -10.76 25.21
N PHE A 169 -31.21 -10.09 26.13
CA PHE A 169 -29.87 -9.56 25.94
C PHE A 169 -28.89 -10.20 26.89
N ALA A 170 -27.62 -10.31 26.48
CA ALA A 170 -26.53 -10.70 27.34
C ALA A 170 -25.30 -9.84 26.97
N GLN A 171 -24.65 -9.27 27.96
CA GLN A 171 -23.43 -8.52 27.74
C GLN A 171 -22.24 -9.46 27.67
N LEU A 172 -21.42 -9.35 26.62
CA LEU A 172 -20.17 -10.08 26.52
C LEU A 172 -19.04 -9.35 27.27
N GLN A 173 -18.30 -10.12 28.04
CA GLN A 173 -17.14 -9.65 28.80
C GLN A 173 -15.92 -10.46 28.40
N ASN A 174 -14.75 -9.87 28.56
CA ASN A 174 -13.45 -10.51 28.23
C ASN A 174 -13.37 -11.05 26.80
N VAL A 175 -14.08 -10.42 25.86
CA VAL A 175 -13.99 -10.75 24.45
C VAL A 175 -12.58 -10.46 23.98
N GLU A 176 -12.03 -11.32 23.16
CA GLU A 176 -10.72 -11.10 22.58
C GLU A 176 -10.75 -9.85 21.70
N LYS A 177 -9.98 -8.85 22.13
CA LYS A 177 -9.73 -7.63 21.39
C LYS A 177 -8.27 -7.65 20.96
N LYS A 178 -8.04 -7.53 19.67
CA LYS A 178 -6.70 -7.35 19.13
C LYS A 178 -6.59 -5.92 18.63
N GLU A 179 -5.63 -5.19 19.14
CA GLU A 179 -5.35 -3.86 18.57
C GLU A 179 -5.08 -4.01 17.08
N GLY A 180 -5.75 -3.18 16.28
CA GLY A 180 -5.62 -3.19 14.85
C GLY A 180 -4.22 -2.71 14.44
N ASP A 181 -3.81 -3.15 13.26
CA ASP A 181 -2.65 -2.60 12.59
C ASP A 181 -2.94 -1.13 12.24
N THR A 182 -2.29 -0.20 12.93
CA THR A 182 -2.49 1.24 12.76
C THR A 182 -2.19 1.69 11.33
N TRP A 183 -1.24 1.05 10.64
CA TRP A 183 -0.92 1.31 9.25
C TRP A 183 -2.06 0.93 8.32
N GLN A 184 -2.64 -0.24 8.53
CA GLN A 184 -3.76 -0.71 7.72
C GLN A 184 -5.01 0.15 7.93
N ALA A 185 -5.31 0.54 9.17
CA ALA A 185 -6.40 1.45 9.48
C ALA A 185 -6.21 2.82 8.82
N LYS A 186 -4.99 3.36 8.84
CA LYS A 186 -4.65 4.62 8.17
C LYS A 186 -4.86 4.56 6.66
N ASP A 187 -4.46 3.47 6.01
CA ASP A 187 -4.67 3.26 4.58
C ASP A 187 -6.17 3.34 4.22
N TRP A 188 -7.00 2.66 4.99
CA TRP A 188 -8.44 2.63 4.75
C TRP A 188 -9.16 3.94 5.05
N LEU A 189 -8.67 4.73 5.99
CA LEU A 189 -9.30 5.99 6.39
C LEU A 189 -9.51 6.94 5.21
N HIS A 190 -8.48 7.15 4.39
CA HIS A 190 -8.55 8.04 3.22
C HIS A 190 -9.31 7.43 2.05
N ILE A 191 -9.49 6.12 2.04
CA ILE A 191 -10.11 5.41 0.92
C ILE A 191 -11.61 5.27 1.13
N VAL A 192 -12.04 5.03 2.36
CA VAL A 192 -13.42 4.70 2.68
C VAL A 192 -14.16 5.85 3.34
N GLY A 193 -13.51 6.57 4.27
CA GLY A 193 -14.12 7.64 5.04
C GLY A 193 -14.27 8.96 4.28
N TYR A 194 -14.11 10.04 5.00
CA TYR A 194 -14.40 11.44 4.66
C TYR A 194 -14.09 11.90 3.22
N GLU A 195 -12.94 11.54 2.67
CA GLU A 195 -12.52 11.89 1.31
C GLU A 195 -12.68 10.73 0.31
N GLY A 196 -13.09 9.57 0.79
CA GLY A 196 -13.13 8.33 0.04
C GLY A 196 -14.46 8.05 -0.65
N VAL A 197 -14.82 6.77 -0.65
CA VAL A 197 -16.03 6.25 -1.31
C VAL A 197 -17.31 6.75 -0.64
N PHE A 198 -17.28 6.91 0.68
CA PHE A 198 -18.38 7.40 1.51
C PHE A 198 -18.07 8.80 2.02
N LYS A 199 -17.97 9.70 1.05
CA LYS A 199 -17.59 11.07 1.30
C LYS A 199 -18.65 11.80 2.11
N GLU A 200 -18.18 12.52 3.13
CA GLU A 200 -18.97 13.36 4.03
C GLU A 200 -19.88 14.32 3.26
N GLY A 201 -21.17 14.35 3.63
CA GLY A 201 -22.17 15.20 3.03
C GLY A 201 -22.62 14.82 1.61
N GLU A 202 -22.18 13.68 1.07
CA GLU A 202 -22.72 13.09 -0.16
C GLU A 202 -23.79 12.06 0.19
N ASN A 203 -24.92 12.07 -0.51
CA ASN A 203 -25.93 11.02 -0.34
C ASN A 203 -25.45 9.70 -0.96
N ASN A 204 -24.64 8.95 -0.19
CA ASN A 204 -24.05 7.69 -0.62
C ASN A 204 -25.08 6.55 -0.70
N LEU A 205 -26.15 6.63 0.07
CA LEU A 205 -27.27 5.68 -0.03
C LEU A 205 -27.87 5.72 -1.46
N THR A 206 -28.11 6.89 -2.00
CA THR A 206 -28.62 7.04 -3.38
C THR A 206 -27.56 6.71 -4.43
N LYS A 207 -26.32 7.15 -4.21
CA LYS A 207 -25.20 6.95 -5.13
C LYS A 207 -24.92 5.46 -5.39
N TRP A 208 -25.00 4.64 -4.36
CA TRP A 208 -24.61 3.23 -4.40
C TRP A 208 -25.81 2.25 -4.29
N LYS A 209 -27.04 2.75 -4.32
CA LYS A 209 -28.26 1.96 -4.05
C LYS A 209 -28.36 0.61 -4.76
N ASP A 210 -27.84 0.54 -6.01
CA ASP A 210 -27.92 -0.69 -6.83
C ASP A 210 -26.81 -1.71 -6.46
N ARG A 211 -25.86 -1.32 -5.59
CA ARG A 211 -24.72 -2.15 -5.15
C ARG A 211 -24.69 -2.36 -3.64
N LEU A 212 -25.53 -1.65 -2.90
CA LEU A 212 -25.71 -1.89 -1.49
C LEU A 212 -26.48 -3.16 -1.28
N GLY A 213 -26.03 -4.01 -0.39
CA GLY A 213 -26.86 -5.08 0.12
C GLY A 213 -28.08 -4.49 0.84
N THR A 214 -29.26 -4.76 0.34
CA THR A 214 -30.52 -4.28 0.95
C THR A 214 -30.95 -5.09 2.14
N SER A 215 -30.32 -6.24 2.37
CA SER A 215 -30.51 -7.11 3.53
C SER A 215 -29.12 -7.59 3.95
N VAL A 216 -28.77 -7.34 5.18
CA VAL A 216 -27.42 -7.63 5.60
C VAL A 216 -27.42 -8.69 6.67
N GLU A 217 -27.82 -9.83 6.22
CA GLU A 217 -27.66 -11.05 6.94
C GLU A 217 -26.32 -11.66 6.51
N TYR A 218 -25.39 -11.76 7.43
CA TYR A 218 -24.09 -12.37 7.18
C TYR A 218 -24.21 -13.87 7.41
N VAL A 219 -24.39 -14.62 6.33
CA VAL A 219 -24.50 -16.10 6.42
C VAL A 219 -23.13 -16.72 6.26
N THR A 220 -22.65 -17.41 7.30
CA THR A 220 -21.34 -18.09 7.22
C THR A 220 -21.33 -19.18 6.17
N ARG A 221 -20.42 -19.10 5.20
CA ARG A 221 -20.24 -20.11 4.14
C ARG A 221 -19.55 -21.35 4.66
N THR A 222 -18.53 -21.16 5.49
CA THR A 222 -17.72 -22.21 6.11
C THR A 222 -17.71 -22.04 7.62
N GLU A 223 -17.37 -23.08 8.34
CA GLU A 223 -17.09 -22.99 9.77
C GLU A 223 -15.85 -22.11 9.98
N GLY A 224 -15.95 -21.11 10.86
CA GLY A 224 -14.83 -20.21 11.11
C GLY A 224 -15.16 -18.99 11.99
N PRO A 225 -14.16 -18.17 12.28
CA PRO A 225 -14.34 -16.95 13.04
C PRO A 225 -15.05 -15.87 12.21
N VAL A 226 -15.74 -14.99 12.93
CA VAL A 226 -16.24 -13.72 12.40
C VAL A 226 -15.70 -12.62 13.29
N GLU A 227 -15.12 -11.60 12.66
CA GLU A 227 -14.47 -10.49 13.34
C GLU A 227 -15.11 -9.18 12.93
N LEU A 228 -15.19 -8.25 13.87
CA LEU A 228 -15.66 -6.88 13.64
C LEU A 228 -14.55 -5.92 14.01
N SER A 229 -14.29 -4.93 13.16
CA SER A 229 -13.39 -3.83 13.51
C SER A 229 -14.00 -2.49 13.17
N LEU A 230 -13.85 -1.50 14.07
CA LEU A 230 -14.21 -0.13 13.78
C LEU A 230 -13.07 0.53 12.98
N ASN A 231 -13.41 1.19 11.89
CA ASN A 231 -12.43 1.85 11.04
C ASN A 231 -12.64 3.35 10.89
N TYR A 232 -13.85 3.82 11.09
CA TYR A 232 -14.17 5.24 10.99
C TYR A 232 -15.44 5.55 11.79
N GLY A 233 -15.56 6.79 12.24
CA GLY A 233 -16.80 7.31 12.83
C GLY A 233 -16.78 8.83 12.81
N ALA A 234 -17.82 9.43 12.25
CA ALA A 234 -18.02 10.87 12.12
C ALA A 234 -19.16 11.40 13.01
N THR A 235 -19.44 10.75 14.10
CA THR A 235 -20.58 11.08 14.95
C THR A 235 -20.18 11.56 16.33
N GLN A 236 -21.01 12.44 16.93
CA GLN A 236 -20.91 12.86 18.33
C GLN A 236 -21.71 11.97 19.29
N ASN A 237 -22.44 10.99 18.75
CA ASN A 237 -23.28 10.12 19.56
C ASN A 237 -22.48 8.99 20.19
N ARG A 238 -23.06 8.41 21.24
CA ARG A 238 -22.57 7.16 21.82
C ARG A 238 -23.49 6.02 21.42
N TYR A 239 -22.90 4.85 21.22
CA TYR A 239 -23.62 3.67 20.76
C TYR A 239 -23.47 2.50 21.72
N SER A 240 -24.51 1.68 21.77
CA SER A 240 -24.37 0.28 22.14
C SER A 240 -24.45 -0.57 20.89
N ILE A 241 -23.48 -1.45 20.72
CA ILE A 241 -23.28 -2.24 19.52
C ILE A 241 -23.27 -3.71 19.92
N GLY A 242 -23.95 -4.52 19.14
CA GLY A 242 -23.99 -5.95 19.36
C GLY A 242 -24.47 -6.72 18.14
N TYR A 243 -24.71 -7.98 18.34
CA TYR A 243 -25.18 -8.90 17.32
C TYR A 243 -26.04 -9.99 17.93
N PHE A 244 -26.79 -10.64 17.09
CA PHE A 244 -27.36 -11.95 17.38
C PHE A 244 -27.15 -12.87 16.18
N TYR A 245 -27.39 -14.14 16.38
CA TYR A 245 -27.28 -15.13 15.31
C TYR A 245 -28.35 -16.19 15.48
N TYR A 246 -28.65 -16.87 14.39
CA TYR A 246 -29.62 -17.95 14.34
C TYR A 246 -29.29 -18.90 13.18
N ARG A 247 -29.92 -20.05 13.13
CA ARG A 247 -29.89 -20.99 12.03
C ARG A 247 -31.23 -21.01 11.33
N THR A 248 -31.22 -21.39 10.06
CA THR A 248 -32.44 -21.51 9.25
C THR A 248 -33.46 -22.37 9.99
N GLY A 249 -34.66 -21.83 10.24
CA GLY A 249 -35.76 -22.49 10.96
C GLY A 249 -35.80 -22.21 12.46
N GLU A 250 -34.85 -21.49 13.02
CA GLU A 250 -34.92 -20.98 14.38
C GLU A 250 -35.74 -19.68 14.46
N ASP A 251 -36.32 -19.44 15.63
CA ASP A 251 -37.11 -18.23 15.89
C ASP A 251 -36.19 -17.05 16.24
N LEU A 252 -36.15 -16.05 15.38
CA LEU A 252 -35.35 -14.85 15.56
C LEU A 252 -35.68 -14.09 16.83
N ASP A 253 -36.96 -14.12 17.26
CA ASP A 253 -37.39 -13.40 18.43
C ASP A 253 -36.85 -14.02 19.72
N GLN A 254 -36.48 -15.28 19.67
CA GLN A 254 -35.91 -16.01 20.80
C GLN A 254 -34.38 -15.95 20.84
N ALA A 255 -33.73 -15.48 19.77
CA ALA A 255 -32.27 -15.38 19.73
C ALA A 255 -31.76 -14.36 20.78
N THR A 256 -30.74 -14.76 21.54
CA THR A 256 -30.10 -13.85 22.50
C THR A 256 -29.28 -12.80 21.76
N ARG A 257 -29.46 -11.53 22.15
CA ARG A 257 -28.69 -10.39 21.61
C ARG A 257 -27.45 -10.20 22.48
N TYR A 258 -26.29 -10.38 21.86
CA TYR A 258 -25.00 -10.22 22.53
C TYR A 258 -24.49 -8.81 22.36
N VAL A 259 -24.37 -8.08 23.48
CA VAL A 259 -23.84 -6.70 23.48
C VAL A 259 -22.31 -6.76 23.55
N LEU A 260 -21.66 -6.23 22.54
CA LEU A 260 -20.20 -6.10 22.47
C LEU A 260 -19.72 -4.86 23.20
N PHE A 261 -20.34 -3.72 22.90
CA PHE A 261 -20.03 -2.43 23.49
C PHE A 261 -21.29 -1.80 24.04
N ASN A 262 -21.16 -1.27 25.23
CA ASN A 262 -22.22 -0.48 25.85
C ASN A 262 -21.76 0.96 25.98
N ASN A 263 -22.58 1.89 25.51
CA ASN A 263 -22.32 3.34 25.60
C ASN A 263 -20.97 3.74 25.00
N TYR A 264 -20.63 3.13 23.87
CA TYR A 264 -19.38 3.31 23.16
C TYR A 264 -19.32 4.66 22.45
N ASN A 265 -18.16 5.30 22.52
CA ASN A 265 -17.84 6.48 21.72
C ASN A 265 -16.71 6.12 20.74
N PRO A 266 -16.86 6.40 19.43
CA PRO A 266 -15.80 6.18 18.46
C PRO A 266 -14.43 6.73 18.87
N ASN A 267 -14.40 7.83 19.59
CA ASN A 267 -13.18 8.46 20.09
C ASN A 267 -12.40 7.60 21.10
N ASP A 268 -13.05 6.65 21.74
CA ASP A 268 -12.38 5.77 22.71
C ASP A 268 -11.35 4.83 22.03
N PHE A 269 -11.39 4.73 20.69
CA PHE A 269 -10.48 3.91 19.89
C PHE A 269 -9.40 4.72 19.15
N ILE A 270 -9.41 6.03 19.27
CA ILE A 270 -8.38 6.88 18.68
C ILE A 270 -7.30 7.07 19.71
N THR A 271 -6.08 6.68 19.36
CA THR A 271 -4.89 6.98 20.14
C THR A 271 -3.97 7.88 19.34
N ILE A 272 -3.51 8.96 19.97
CA ILE A 272 -2.32 9.68 19.53
C ILE A 272 -1.22 9.28 20.49
N ASP A 273 -0.11 8.78 19.98
CA ASP A 273 1.06 8.37 20.76
C ASP A 273 0.77 7.33 21.87
N GLY A 274 -0.20 6.43 21.64
CA GLY A 274 -0.57 5.39 22.60
C GLY A 274 -1.44 5.86 23.76
N SER A 275 -1.86 7.13 23.78
CA SER A 275 -2.81 7.66 24.76
C SER A 275 -4.21 7.71 24.17
N PRO A 276 -5.24 7.23 24.88
CA PRO A 276 -6.62 7.41 24.44
C PRO A 276 -6.90 8.90 24.27
N MET A 277 -7.49 9.28 23.15
CA MET A 277 -8.02 10.64 22.98
C MET A 277 -9.27 10.78 23.84
N THR A 278 -9.07 10.90 25.13
CA THR A 278 -10.11 11.26 26.08
C THR A 278 -10.10 12.76 26.26
N GLY A 279 -10.82 13.46 25.43
CA GLY A 279 -11.03 14.89 25.62
C GLY A 279 -12.50 15.22 25.47
N ASP A 280 -13.04 16.01 26.37
CA ASP A 280 -14.37 16.57 26.21
C ASP A 280 -14.45 17.28 24.85
N GLY A 281 -15.18 16.67 23.91
CA GLY A 281 -15.45 17.27 22.61
C GLY A 281 -14.47 16.96 21.48
N MET A 282 -13.49 16.08 21.66
CA MET A 282 -12.69 15.58 20.54
C MET A 282 -13.36 14.31 19.98
N THR A 283 -14.30 14.52 19.09
CA THR A 283 -14.79 13.49 18.19
C THR A 283 -13.83 13.37 17.02
N LEU A 284 -13.84 12.25 16.29
CA LEU A 284 -13.19 12.19 14.98
C LEU A 284 -13.57 13.40 14.10
N ALA A 285 -14.80 13.87 14.24
CA ALA A 285 -15.32 15.07 13.59
C ALA A 285 -14.61 16.37 13.96
N ASN A 286 -13.95 16.44 15.09
CA ASN A 286 -13.29 17.68 15.58
C ASN A 286 -11.78 17.71 15.33
N ILE A 287 -11.22 16.68 14.70
CA ILE A 287 -9.82 16.66 14.32
C ILE A 287 -9.68 17.24 12.92
N GLY A 288 -9.67 18.55 12.81
CA GLY A 288 -9.61 19.28 11.55
C GLY A 288 -10.58 20.46 11.52
N ASP A 289 -10.80 21.02 10.36
CA ASP A 289 -11.53 22.28 10.14
C ASP A 289 -13.05 22.21 10.31
N GLY A 290 -13.56 21.32 11.12
CA GLY A 290 -14.99 21.08 11.29
C GLY A 290 -15.35 19.63 11.07
N TRP A 291 -16.57 19.34 10.90
CA TRP A 291 -17.17 18.02 10.86
C TRP A 291 -16.42 17.00 9.97
N GLY A 292 -15.94 15.92 10.54
CA GLY A 292 -15.53 14.72 9.84
C GLY A 292 -14.08 14.64 9.35
N GLN A 293 -13.23 15.65 9.54
CA GLN A 293 -11.83 15.58 9.13
C GLN A 293 -10.96 14.90 10.18
N VAL A 294 -10.56 13.69 9.91
CA VAL A 294 -9.50 13.04 10.67
C VAL A 294 -8.17 13.53 10.15
N SER A 295 -7.33 14.08 11.03
CA SER A 295 -5.95 14.41 10.68
C SER A 295 -5.26 13.17 10.07
N PRO A 296 -4.53 13.32 8.96
CA PRO A 296 -3.73 12.23 8.39
C PRO A 296 -2.77 11.59 9.39
N ASP A 297 -2.43 12.31 10.45
CA ASP A 297 -1.53 11.88 11.53
C ASP A 297 -2.27 11.25 12.72
N ALA A 298 -3.60 11.25 12.73
CA ALA A 298 -4.35 10.55 13.76
C ALA A 298 -4.21 9.04 13.60
N HIS A 299 -3.76 8.38 14.65
CA HIS A 299 -3.66 6.93 14.70
C HIS A 299 -5.01 6.34 15.09
N ILE A 300 -5.76 5.84 14.09
CA ILE A 300 -6.97 5.07 14.37
C ILE A 300 -6.53 3.63 14.59
N THR A 301 -6.67 3.15 15.81
CA THR A 301 -6.51 1.74 16.10
C THR A 301 -7.83 1.03 15.81
N GLY A 302 -7.94 0.42 14.64
CA GLY A 302 -9.04 -0.51 14.37
C GLY A 302 -8.88 -1.74 15.25
N SER A 303 -9.47 -1.72 16.45
CA SER A 303 -9.50 -2.93 17.27
C SER A 303 -10.36 -3.99 16.60
N LYS A 304 -9.76 -5.13 16.29
CA LYS A 304 -10.47 -6.31 15.82
C LYS A 304 -11.03 -7.08 17.00
N ILE A 305 -12.29 -7.42 16.93
CA ILE A 305 -13.00 -8.17 17.95
C ILE A 305 -13.51 -9.45 17.33
N LYS A 306 -13.14 -10.58 17.90
CA LYS A 306 -13.73 -11.87 17.55
C LYS A 306 -15.13 -11.97 18.16
N LEU A 307 -16.12 -12.24 17.32
CA LEU A 307 -17.47 -12.52 17.79
C LEU A 307 -17.54 -13.89 18.48
N VAL A 308 -18.46 -14.02 19.41
CA VAL A 308 -18.65 -15.25 20.20
C VAL A 308 -19.88 -15.99 19.73
N TYR A 309 -19.70 -17.26 19.41
CA TYR A 309 -20.77 -18.23 19.23
C TYR A 309 -20.98 -19.01 20.55
N ASN A 310 -22.18 -19.04 21.05
CA ASN A 310 -22.49 -19.76 22.29
C ASN A 310 -23.21 -21.08 21.95
N ASP A 311 -22.50 -22.18 22.01
CA ASP A 311 -23.08 -23.50 21.81
C ASP A 311 -23.55 -24.04 23.16
N ASN A 312 -24.87 -23.91 23.42
CA ASN A 312 -25.52 -24.42 24.62
C ASN A 312 -24.80 -24.09 25.95
N GLY A 313 -24.33 -22.87 26.08
CA GLY A 313 -23.60 -22.39 27.25
C GLY A 313 -22.08 -22.55 27.16
N THR A 314 -21.56 -23.04 26.04
CA THR A 314 -20.12 -23.15 25.78
C THR A 314 -19.70 -22.07 24.76
N PRO A 315 -19.02 -21.01 25.18
CA PRO A 315 -18.54 -19.97 24.26
C PRO A 315 -17.45 -20.50 23.33
N SER A 316 -17.51 -20.08 22.07
CA SER A 316 -16.51 -20.38 21.03
C SER A 316 -16.31 -19.15 20.15
N TYR A 317 -15.12 -18.98 19.55
CA TYR A 317 -14.88 -17.99 18.50
C TYR A 317 -15.16 -18.54 17.10
N THR A 318 -15.69 -19.74 17.00
CA THR A 318 -15.97 -20.42 15.72
C THR A 318 -17.47 -20.53 15.50
N PHE A 319 -17.96 -19.90 14.45
CA PHE A 319 -19.34 -20.03 13.99
C PHE A 319 -19.47 -21.22 13.06
N PRO A 320 -20.46 -22.08 13.24
CA PRO A 320 -20.76 -23.15 12.27
C PRO A 320 -21.16 -22.57 10.90
N ALA A 321 -20.92 -23.32 9.83
CA ALA A 321 -21.42 -22.98 8.50
C ALA A 321 -22.96 -22.88 8.48
N GLY A 322 -23.50 -21.93 7.73
CA GLY A 322 -24.94 -21.67 7.66
C GLY A 322 -25.51 -20.95 8.87
N THR A 323 -24.66 -20.30 9.68
CA THR A 323 -25.11 -19.41 10.74
C THR A 323 -25.40 -18.01 10.18
N HIS A 324 -26.57 -17.49 10.43
CA HIS A 324 -26.98 -16.14 10.09
C HIS A 324 -26.61 -15.19 11.23
N ILE A 325 -25.91 -14.13 10.94
CA ILE A 325 -25.43 -13.13 11.90
C ILE A 325 -26.00 -11.78 11.55
N VAL A 326 -26.63 -11.13 12.53
CA VAL A 326 -27.24 -9.81 12.38
C VAL A 326 -26.65 -8.86 13.40
N PHE A 327 -26.18 -7.72 12.95
CA PHE A 327 -25.70 -6.65 13.83
C PHE A 327 -26.83 -5.71 14.22
N PHE A 328 -26.69 -5.09 15.36
CA PHE A 328 -27.58 -4.02 15.81
C PHE A 328 -26.79 -2.91 16.50
N VAL A 329 -27.31 -1.71 16.41
CA VAL A 329 -26.80 -0.53 17.12
C VAL A 329 -27.95 0.17 17.83
N SER A 330 -27.65 0.79 18.95
CA SER A 330 -28.57 1.66 19.67
C SER A 330 -27.86 2.97 19.99
N LYS A 331 -28.44 4.07 19.56
CA LYS A 331 -27.89 5.43 19.70
C LYS A 331 -28.23 6.01 21.06
N SER A 332 -27.26 6.68 21.69
CA SER A 332 -27.46 7.44 22.91
C SER A 332 -26.84 8.84 22.82
N ASN A 333 -27.59 9.86 23.20
CA ASN A 333 -27.10 11.22 23.31
C ASN A 333 -26.51 11.53 24.70
N LYS A 334 -26.49 10.55 25.59
CA LYS A 334 -26.07 10.75 26.98
C LYS A 334 -24.78 10.01 27.25
N PRO A 335 -23.68 10.71 27.52
CA PRO A 335 -22.38 10.06 27.79
C PRO A 335 -22.38 9.09 28.96
N THR A 336 -23.32 9.22 29.88
CA THR A 336 -23.44 8.42 31.08
C THR A 336 -24.62 7.45 31.04
N ALA A 337 -25.30 7.30 29.89
CA ALA A 337 -26.41 6.37 29.76
C ALA A 337 -25.90 4.95 29.85
N ASP A 338 -26.59 4.16 30.67
CA ASP A 338 -26.40 2.72 30.71
C ASP A 338 -27.24 2.02 29.64
N ILE A 339 -27.03 0.73 29.48
CA ILE A 339 -27.69 -0.08 28.45
C ILE A 339 -29.21 0.02 28.52
N TYR A 340 -29.79 0.17 29.69
CA TYR A 340 -31.24 0.23 29.86
C TYR A 340 -31.86 1.52 29.35
N ASN A 341 -31.09 2.59 29.28
CA ASN A 341 -31.56 3.91 28.85
C ASN A 341 -31.42 4.15 27.34
N ILE A 342 -30.57 3.40 26.68
CA ILE A 342 -30.22 3.67 25.25
C ILE A 342 -30.99 2.78 24.27
N TRP A 343 -31.70 1.76 24.74
CA TRP A 343 -32.41 0.80 23.89
C TRP A 343 -33.72 1.31 23.26
N ASN A 344 -33.95 2.61 23.30
CA ASN A 344 -35.13 3.22 22.66
C ASN A 344 -34.98 3.51 21.17
N SER A 345 -33.85 3.17 20.59
CA SER A 345 -33.51 3.46 19.17
C SER A 345 -32.64 2.35 18.61
N ILE A 346 -33.11 1.12 18.60
CA ILE A 346 -32.35 -0.01 18.04
C ILE A 346 -32.51 -0.04 16.53
N THR A 347 -31.42 -0.11 15.82
CA THR A 347 -31.35 -0.35 14.39
C THR A 347 -30.66 -1.69 14.13
N TYR A 348 -31.30 -2.55 13.38
CA TYR A 348 -30.76 -3.82 12.91
C TYR A 348 -30.26 -3.70 11.49
N THR A 349 -29.29 -4.49 11.12
CA THR A 349 -28.68 -4.48 9.79
C THR A 349 -29.45 -5.29 8.75
N ASP A 350 -30.49 -6.01 9.15
CA ASP A 350 -31.38 -6.73 8.25
C ASP A 350 -32.77 -6.08 8.15
N GLY A 351 -33.62 -6.65 7.34
CA GLY A 351 -35.02 -6.26 7.23
C GLY A 351 -35.87 -6.55 8.47
N TYR A 352 -35.28 -7.10 9.52
CA TYR A 352 -35.92 -7.37 10.79
C TYR A 352 -36.20 -6.11 11.62
N ASN A 353 -35.56 -4.99 11.27
CA ASN A 353 -35.84 -3.73 11.95
C ASN A 353 -37.25 -3.22 11.60
N PRO A 354 -38.19 -3.16 12.55
CA PRO A 354 -39.49 -2.58 12.31
C PRO A 354 -39.43 -1.06 12.04
N TYR A 355 -38.28 -0.43 12.28
CA TYR A 355 -37.97 0.95 11.88
C TYR A 355 -37.30 1.03 10.54
N ASN A 356 -37.08 -0.07 9.84
CA ASN A 356 -36.54 -0.07 8.49
C ASN A 356 -37.59 0.50 7.53
N VAL A 357 -37.94 1.72 7.80
CA VAL A 357 -38.89 2.52 7.07
C VAL A 357 -38.08 3.36 6.12
N GLU A 358 -38.58 3.46 4.93
CA GLU A 358 -38.04 4.29 3.88
C GLU A 358 -37.45 5.63 4.39
N PRO A 359 -36.45 6.18 3.71
CA PRO A 359 -35.73 7.41 4.09
C PRO A 359 -36.57 8.67 4.36
N ASN A 360 -37.85 8.62 4.21
CA ASN A 360 -38.79 9.74 4.44
C ASN A 360 -39.42 9.74 5.83
N SER A 361 -39.09 8.79 6.70
CA SER A 361 -39.58 8.79 8.06
C SER A 361 -38.72 9.68 8.97
N GLN A 362 -39.27 10.08 10.09
CA GLN A 362 -38.55 10.88 11.10
C GLN A 362 -37.43 10.10 11.82
N ILE A 363 -37.15 8.86 11.41
CA ILE A 363 -36.12 8.00 11.96
C ILE A 363 -34.97 8.02 10.98
N HIS A 364 -33.91 8.67 11.38
CA HIS A 364 -32.73 8.94 10.56
C HIS A 364 -31.57 7.94 10.79
N THR A 365 -31.84 6.80 11.38
CA THR A 365 -30.81 5.79 11.65
C THR A 365 -31.06 4.58 10.78
N CYS A 366 -30.09 4.22 9.97
CA CYS A 366 -30.13 3.00 9.16
C CYS A 366 -28.74 2.37 9.03
N ALA A 367 -28.70 1.16 8.53
CA ALA A 367 -27.46 0.45 8.29
C ALA A 367 -27.48 -0.15 6.89
N VAL A 368 -26.33 -0.16 6.26
CA VAL A 368 -26.12 -0.77 4.95
C VAL A 368 -24.85 -1.61 4.95
N THR A 369 -24.83 -2.63 4.10
CA THR A 369 -23.59 -3.36 3.81
C THR A 369 -23.20 -3.18 2.38
N TYR A 370 -21.91 -3.06 2.17
CA TYR A 370 -21.31 -3.01 0.84
C TYR A 370 -19.95 -3.67 0.85
N LYS A 371 -19.46 -4.00 -0.32
CA LYS A 371 -18.12 -4.52 -0.52
C LYS A 371 -17.32 -3.50 -1.30
N TYR A 372 -16.15 -3.20 -0.82
CA TYR A 372 -15.22 -2.29 -1.47
C TYR A 372 -13.81 -2.84 -1.38
N ARG A 373 -13.17 -3.03 -2.52
CA ARG A 373 -11.82 -3.60 -2.62
C ARG A 373 -11.64 -4.89 -1.82
N ASN A 374 -12.57 -5.80 -2.00
CA ASN A 374 -12.65 -7.09 -1.30
C ASN A 374 -12.88 -7.03 0.22
N GLN A 375 -13.14 -5.84 0.78
CA GLN A 375 -13.50 -5.68 2.19
C GLN A 375 -15.00 -5.49 2.33
N ILE A 376 -15.63 -6.25 3.22
CA ILE A 376 -17.02 -6.05 3.60
C ILE A 376 -17.07 -4.95 4.63
N ILE A 377 -17.91 -3.96 4.39
CA ILE A 377 -18.06 -2.77 5.22
C ILE A 377 -19.53 -2.62 5.62
N LEU A 378 -19.75 -2.52 6.93
CA LEU A 378 -21.01 -2.13 7.52
C LEU A 378 -20.98 -0.63 7.79
N GLY A 379 -21.81 0.13 7.08
CA GLY A 379 -22.00 1.56 7.27
C GLY A 379 -23.27 1.86 8.02
N ILE A 380 -23.19 2.78 8.98
CA ILE A 380 -24.33 3.20 9.80
C ILE A 380 -24.49 4.70 9.64
N GLU A 381 -25.73 5.10 9.43
CA GLU A 381 -26.21 6.48 9.38
C GLU A 381 -26.98 6.80 10.65
N ASP A 382 -26.66 7.88 11.34
CA ASP A 382 -27.36 8.32 12.54
C ASP A 382 -27.98 9.71 12.41
N GLY A 383 -27.74 10.35 11.28
CA GLY A 383 -28.15 11.74 10.99
C GLY A 383 -29.30 11.83 9.98
N GLY A 384 -29.05 12.45 8.87
CA GLY A 384 -30.05 12.71 7.84
C GLY A 384 -29.44 13.19 6.51
N ASP A 385 -28.12 13.17 6.41
CA ASP A 385 -27.37 13.50 5.19
C ASP A 385 -27.15 12.28 4.29
N TRP A 386 -27.36 11.08 4.83
CA TRP A 386 -27.35 9.82 4.10
C TRP A 386 -26.00 9.49 3.49
N ASP A 387 -24.92 9.93 4.12
CA ASP A 387 -23.58 9.62 3.66
C ASP A 387 -23.08 8.24 4.13
N MET A 388 -23.80 7.62 5.08
CA MET A 388 -23.60 6.25 5.55
C MET A 388 -22.23 6.04 6.22
N ASN A 389 -21.65 7.08 6.79
CA ASN A 389 -20.31 7.06 7.35
C ASN A 389 -20.22 7.47 8.82
N ASP A 390 -21.35 7.70 9.51
CA ASP A 390 -21.38 7.98 10.95
C ASP A 390 -20.62 6.93 11.76
N LEU A 391 -20.74 5.66 11.35
CA LEU A 391 -19.90 4.55 11.82
C LEU A 391 -19.60 3.59 10.66
N LEU A 392 -18.34 3.27 10.47
CA LEU A 392 -17.89 2.27 9.51
C LEU A 392 -17.17 1.12 10.23
N PHE A 393 -17.69 -0.07 10.06
CA PHE A 393 -17.10 -1.30 10.58
C PHE A 393 -16.67 -2.19 9.44
N PHE A 394 -15.51 -2.84 9.58
CA PHE A 394 -15.14 -3.96 8.72
C PHE A 394 -15.66 -5.24 9.36
N VAL A 395 -16.26 -6.08 8.54
CA VAL A 395 -16.75 -7.39 8.92
C VAL A 395 -15.91 -8.42 8.19
N ASP A 396 -15.12 -9.17 8.94
CA ASP A 396 -14.25 -10.21 8.40
C ASP A 396 -14.85 -11.59 8.70
N GLY A 397 -14.97 -12.40 7.66
CA GLY A 397 -15.52 -13.76 7.75
C GLY A 397 -15.65 -14.38 6.35
N GLU A 398 -16.09 -15.62 6.30
CA GLU A 398 -16.40 -16.33 5.05
C GLU A 398 -17.92 -16.38 4.89
N PHE A 399 -18.49 -15.55 4.02
CA PHE A 399 -19.94 -15.45 3.88
C PHE A 399 -20.44 -16.03 2.56
N ALA A 400 -21.70 -16.51 2.56
CA ALA A 400 -22.32 -17.14 1.41
C ALA A 400 -22.75 -16.12 0.36
N ASP A 401 -23.37 -15.04 0.81
CA ASP A 401 -23.91 -13.98 -0.05
C ASP A 401 -23.20 -12.66 0.28
N GLU A 402 -22.18 -12.35 -0.53
CA GLU A 402 -21.48 -11.09 -0.40
C GLU A 402 -22.01 -10.07 -1.41
N PRO A 403 -22.12 -8.77 -1.05
CA PRO A 403 -22.47 -7.73 -1.99
C PRO A 403 -21.48 -7.68 -3.16
N GLU A 404 -21.93 -7.18 -4.30
CA GLU A 404 -21.04 -6.90 -5.42
C GLU A 404 -20.05 -5.80 -5.03
N ASP A 405 -18.77 -6.01 -5.36
CA ASP A 405 -17.73 -5.04 -5.05
C ASP A 405 -17.93 -3.74 -5.87
N ILE A 406 -17.99 -2.61 -5.16
CA ILE A 406 -18.20 -1.28 -5.76
C ILE A 406 -17.02 -0.91 -6.66
N ASP A 407 -15.79 -1.17 -6.18
CA ASP A 407 -14.54 -0.89 -6.89
C ASP A 407 -13.51 -1.94 -6.50
N PRO A 408 -13.47 -3.08 -7.19
CA PRO A 408 -12.52 -4.13 -6.86
C PRO A 408 -11.09 -3.59 -6.87
N ALA A 409 -10.34 -3.86 -5.81
CA ALA A 409 -8.95 -3.46 -5.75
C ALA A 409 -8.20 -4.04 -6.95
N PRO A 410 -7.48 -3.22 -7.74
CA PRO A 410 -6.55 -3.78 -8.68
C PRO A 410 -5.53 -4.59 -7.89
N THR A 411 -5.35 -5.85 -8.24
CA THR A 411 -4.21 -6.61 -7.73
C THR A 411 -2.98 -6.04 -8.44
N PRO A 412 -2.06 -5.38 -7.75
CA PRO A 412 -0.84 -4.92 -8.41
C PRO A 412 -0.05 -6.14 -8.85
N ASP A 413 -0.08 -6.43 -10.14
CA ASP A 413 0.75 -7.48 -10.74
C ASP A 413 2.09 -6.93 -11.23
N THR A 414 2.22 -5.60 -11.20
CA THR A 414 3.41 -4.91 -11.68
C THR A 414 4.47 -4.90 -10.59
N GLY A 415 5.64 -5.42 -10.89
CA GLY A 415 6.81 -5.34 -10.03
C GLY A 415 7.25 -3.88 -9.81
N LEU A 416 7.98 -3.65 -8.71
CA LEU A 416 8.61 -2.37 -8.50
C LEU A 416 9.54 -2.06 -9.69
N SER A 417 9.39 -0.90 -10.27
CA SER A 417 10.24 -0.44 -11.36
C SER A 417 11.51 0.20 -10.80
N TRP A 418 12.64 -0.11 -11.39
CA TRP A 418 13.94 0.50 -11.13
C TRP A 418 14.39 1.26 -12.35
N ILE A 419 14.70 2.54 -12.21
CA ILE A 419 15.18 3.39 -13.29
C ILE A 419 16.69 3.37 -13.27
N LEU A 420 17.29 3.03 -14.42
CA LEU A 420 18.69 3.14 -14.71
C LEU A 420 18.89 4.39 -15.58
N ALA A 421 19.70 5.29 -15.09
CA ALA A 421 19.98 6.57 -15.72
C ALA A 421 21.49 6.73 -15.93
N CYS A 422 21.91 7.01 -17.15
CA CYS A 422 23.28 6.90 -17.59
C CYS A 422 23.77 8.16 -18.30
N GLU A 423 25.09 8.40 -18.22
CA GLU A 423 25.84 9.31 -19.04
C GLU A 423 26.45 8.55 -20.24
N ASP A 424 26.47 9.12 -21.42
CA ASP A 424 27.05 8.50 -22.62
C ASP A 424 28.57 8.63 -22.72
N LEU A 425 29.20 9.33 -21.74
CA LEU A 425 30.63 9.65 -21.70
C LEU A 425 31.13 10.44 -22.93
N GLY A 426 30.24 11.19 -23.56
CA GLY A 426 30.51 12.06 -24.68
C GLY A 426 31.45 13.23 -24.36
N SER A 427 31.28 14.35 -25.03
CA SER A 427 32.14 15.52 -24.84
C SER A 427 31.65 16.52 -23.80
N THR A 428 30.41 16.35 -23.31
CA THR A 428 29.77 17.16 -22.26
C THR A 428 29.78 16.38 -20.95
N ASP A 429 30.34 16.98 -19.91
CA ASP A 429 30.30 16.41 -18.54
C ASP A 429 29.30 17.26 -17.75
N ASP A 430 28.00 17.20 -18.12
CA ASP A 430 26.91 17.99 -17.51
C ASP A 430 26.24 17.30 -16.33
N PHE A 431 26.46 15.99 -16.18
CA PHE A 431 26.00 15.17 -15.07
C PHE A 431 24.47 15.27 -14.86
N ASP A 432 23.73 15.15 -15.94
CA ASP A 432 22.26 15.19 -15.87
C ASP A 432 21.61 13.80 -15.87
N PHE A 433 22.38 12.74 -16.15
CA PHE A 433 21.94 11.34 -16.14
C PHE A 433 20.67 11.10 -16.97
N ASN A 434 20.53 11.79 -18.07
CA ASN A 434 19.41 11.66 -18.98
C ASN A 434 19.79 11.20 -20.38
N ASP A 435 21.11 10.98 -20.64
CA ASP A 435 21.60 10.52 -21.94
C ASP A 435 20.95 9.20 -22.35
N ILE A 436 20.86 8.25 -21.41
CA ILE A 436 20.14 6.99 -21.62
C ILE A 436 19.36 6.66 -20.34
N VAL A 437 18.03 6.66 -20.43
CA VAL A 437 17.16 6.32 -19.32
C VAL A 437 16.24 5.17 -19.69
N PHE A 438 16.25 4.12 -18.90
CA PHE A 438 15.33 2.99 -19.04
C PHE A 438 14.93 2.44 -17.68
N SER A 439 13.80 1.77 -17.61
CA SER A 439 13.36 1.11 -16.40
C SER A 439 13.41 -0.41 -16.54
N VAL A 440 13.58 -1.06 -15.39
CA VAL A 440 13.51 -2.52 -15.24
C VAL A 440 12.50 -2.84 -14.14
N SER A 441 11.52 -3.66 -14.44
CA SER A 441 10.53 -4.13 -13.49
C SER A 441 10.60 -5.65 -13.37
N HIS A 442 10.63 -6.15 -12.14
CA HIS A 442 10.70 -7.57 -11.83
C HIS A 442 9.97 -7.89 -10.53
N VAL A 443 9.37 -9.06 -10.46
CA VAL A 443 8.80 -9.65 -9.25
C VAL A 443 9.65 -10.85 -8.86
N SER A 444 10.26 -10.82 -7.69
CA SER A 444 11.08 -11.93 -7.22
C SER A 444 10.27 -13.22 -7.10
N GLY A 445 10.85 -14.31 -7.60
CA GLY A 445 10.18 -15.61 -7.77
C GLY A 445 9.66 -15.86 -9.18
N GLU A 446 9.53 -14.85 -10.02
CA GLU A 446 9.20 -14.97 -11.44
C GLU A 446 10.49 -15.13 -12.28
N THR A 447 10.35 -15.58 -13.52
CA THR A 447 11.49 -15.84 -14.44
C THR A 447 11.60 -14.83 -15.58
N THR A 448 10.89 -13.71 -15.45
CA THR A 448 10.89 -12.64 -16.45
C THR A 448 11.06 -11.28 -15.79
N ALA A 449 11.71 -10.37 -16.50
CA ALA A 449 11.73 -8.95 -16.19
C ALA A 449 11.30 -8.14 -17.42
N THR A 450 10.80 -6.95 -17.20
CA THR A 450 10.38 -6.04 -18.26
C THR A 450 11.31 -4.83 -18.29
N VAL A 451 11.86 -4.54 -19.45
CA VAL A 451 12.72 -3.38 -19.72
C VAL A 451 11.94 -2.38 -20.56
N THR A 452 11.84 -1.14 -20.10
CA THR A 452 11.12 -0.08 -20.83
C THR A 452 12.05 1.11 -21.08
N PRO A 453 12.32 1.47 -22.34
CA PRO A 453 13.05 2.69 -22.69
C PRO A 453 12.25 3.94 -22.29
N LEU A 454 12.91 4.94 -21.70
CA LEU A 454 12.22 6.11 -21.14
C LEU A 454 12.68 7.44 -21.75
N ALA A 455 13.99 7.66 -21.91
CA ALA A 455 14.53 8.89 -22.45
C ALA A 455 15.89 8.70 -23.14
N ALA A 456 16.20 9.60 -24.07
CA ALA A 456 17.49 9.69 -24.76
C ALA A 456 17.88 11.16 -24.92
N GLY A 457 18.86 11.61 -24.12
CA GLY A 457 19.49 12.94 -24.17
C GLY A 457 20.88 12.93 -24.79
N GLY A 458 21.54 11.77 -24.83
CA GLY A 458 22.82 11.59 -25.45
C GLY A 458 22.77 11.73 -26.99
N THR A 459 23.92 12.01 -27.59
CA THR A 459 24.03 12.14 -29.05
C THR A 459 24.84 11.02 -29.69
N LEU A 460 25.30 10.06 -28.90
CA LEU A 460 26.03 8.89 -29.37
C LEU A 460 25.07 7.70 -29.52
N PRO A 461 25.25 6.82 -30.51
CA PRO A 461 24.48 5.59 -30.57
C PRO A 461 24.72 4.75 -29.32
N ALA A 462 23.65 4.47 -28.58
CA ALA A 462 23.71 3.78 -27.30
C ALA A 462 22.71 2.61 -27.25
N TYR A 463 23.20 1.43 -26.88
CA TYR A 463 22.46 0.18 -26.91
C TYR A 463 22.27 -0.35 -25.50
N ILE A 464 21.03 -0.58 -25.10
CA ILE A 464 20.72 -1.25 -23.84
C ILE A 464 21.09 -2.73 -23.98
N CYS A 465 21.87 -3.25 -23.05
CA CYS A 465 22.31 -4.64 -23.02
C CYS A 465 21.98 -5.34 -21.70
N PHE A 466 21.62 -6.60 -21.76
CA PHE A 466 21.48 -7.50 -20.62
C PHE A 466 22.38 -8.73 -20.82
N GLY A 467 23.47 -8.80 -20.07
CA GLY A 467 24.54 -9.78 -20.36
C GLY A 467 25.09 -9.60 -21.77
N SER A 468 24.94 -10.65 -22.59
CA SER A 468 25.31 -10.65 -24.02
C SER A 468 24.14 -10.28 -24.95
N LEU A 469 22.95 -10.10 -24.43
CA LEU A 469 21.76 -9.76 -25.20
C LEU A 469 21.71 -8.23 -25.41
N GLU A 470 21.74 -7.79 -26.66
CA GLU A 470 21.51 -6.40 -27.05
C GLU A 470 20.00 -6.20 -27.30
N LEU A 471 19.36 -5.33 -26.53
CA LEU A 471 17.91 -5.08 -26.60
C LEU A 471 17.57 -4.07 -27.72
N GLY A 472 18.47 -3.16 -28.02
CA GLY A 472 18.32 -2.19 -29.07
C GLY A 472 18.97 -0.84 -28.75
N GLU A 473 19.07 0.02 -29.79
CA GLU A 473 19.56 1.38 -29.69
C GLU A 473 18.47 2.28 -29.12
N ILE A 474 18.78 3.11 -28.10
CA ILE A 474 17.81 3.82 -27.26
C ILE A 474 16.89 4.76 -28.05
N HIS A 475 17.44 5.55 -29.03
CA HIS A 475 16.61 6.45 -29.83
C HIS A 475 15.64 5.66 -30.73
N THR A 476 16.11 4.56 -31.32
CA THR A 476 15.27 3.67 -32.12
C THR A 476 14.16 3.03 -31.30
N LEU A 477 14.48 2.59 -30.08
CA LEU A 477 13.49 2.01 -29.15
C LEU A 477 12.43 3.04 -28.71
N LEU A 478 12.77 4.33 -28.71
CA LEU A 478 11.86 5.43 -28.42
C LEU A 478 11.13 5.98 -29.66
N GLY A 479 11.34 5.37 -30.85
CA GLY A 479 10.72 5.80 -32.10
C GLY A 479 11.34 7.02 -32.74
N GLY A 480 12.56 7.40 -32.34
CA GLY A 480 13.33 8.49 -32.90
C GLY A 480 13.84 8.20 -34.31
N SER A 481 14.08 9.26 -35.05
CA SER A 481 14.57 9.21 -36.43
C SER A 481 16.11 9.35 -36.55
N SER A 482 16.77 9.76 -35.48
CA SER A 482 18.20 10.03 -35.41
C SER A 482 18.73 9.83 -34.00
N THR A 483 19.98 9.40 -33.88
CA THR A 483 20.71 9.29 -32.60
C THR A 483 21.12 10.65 -32.00
N THR A 484 20.80 11.76 -32.65
CA THR A 484 21.03 13.12 -32.14
C THR A 484 19.76 13.82 -31.69
N GLU A 485 18.67 13.10 -31.60
CA GLU A 485 17.38 13.62 -31.22
C GLU A 485 17.21 13.55 -29.68
N PHE A 486 16.86 14.67 -29.07
CA PHE A 486 16.57 14.69 -27.64
C PHE A 486 15.14 14.19 -27.37
N ILE A 487 15.01 12.98 -26.88
CA ILE A 487 13.70 12.33 -26.64
C ILE A 487 13.41 12.28 -25.14
N ASN A 488 12.31 12.89 -24.71
CA ASN A 488 11.86 12.95 -23.32
C ASN A 488 12.81 13.66 -22.34
N THR A 489 13.78 14.43 -22.82
CA THR A 489 14.71 15.22 -21.98
C THR A 489 14.45 16.71 -22.09
N THR A 490 13.80 17.17 -23.15
CA THR A 490 13.40 18.56 -23.41
C THR A 490 11.87 18.68 -23.52
N GLY A 491 11.31 19.88 -23.35
CA GLY A 491 9.86 20.12 -23.53
C GLY A 491 8.96 19.34 -22.59
N SER A 492 7.80 18.89 -23.07
CA SER A 492 6.89 18.02 -22.32
C SER A 492 7.39 16.58 -22.31
N LYS A 493 7.11 15.85 -21.23
CA LYS A 493 7.39 14.41 -21.16
C LYS A 493 6.64 13.70 -22.29
N GLY A 494 7.35 12.96 -23.10
CA GLY A 494 6.78 12.15 -24.17
C GLY A 494 6.37 10.75 -23.70
N THR A 495 6.12 9.88 -24.66
CA THR A 495 5.73 8.48 -24.42
C THR A 495 6.99 7.62 -24.22
N ALA A 496 6.94 6.69 -23.29
CA ALA A 496 7.95 5.64 -23.18
C ALA A 496 7.95 4.75 -24.44
N GLY A 497 9.06 4.10 -24.69
CA GLY A 497 9.15 3.08 -25.74
C GLY A 497 8.38 1.81 -25.37
N GLU A 498 8.26 0.90 -26.33
CA GLU A 498 7.60 -0.38 -26.12
C GLU A 498 8.39 -1.24 -25.12
N PRO A 499 7.71 -1.81 -24.10
CA PRO A 499 8.35 -2.68 -23.14
C PRO A 499 8.91 -3.97 -23.78
N VAL A 500 10.11 -4.36 -23.40
CA VAL A 500 10.77 -5.60 -23.83
C VAL A 500 10.84 -6.57 -22.66
N THR A 501 10.30 -7.78 -22.83
CA THR A 501 10.41 -8.83 -21.81
C THR A 501 11.69 -9.62 -22.01
N ILE A 502 12.44 -9.81 -20.96
CA ILE A 502 13.67 -10.62 -20.91
C ILE A 502 13.51 -11.79 -19.93
N ASN A 503 14.21 -12.88 -20.19
CA ASN A 503 14.29 -14.01 -19.25
C ASN A 503 15.36 -13.72 -18.19
N VAL A 504 15.03 -13.96 -16.95
CA VAL A 504 15.91 -13.81 -15.78
C VAL A 504 15.82 -15.03 -14.89
N ASP A 505 16.76 -15.18 -13.98
CA ASP A 505 16.68 -16.20 -12.94
C ASP A 505 15.69 -15.78 -11.84
N LYS A 506 15.14 -16.74 -11.09
CA LYS A 506 14.19 -16.48 -9.98
C LYS A 506 14.79 -15.64 -8.85
N ASP A 507 16.10 -15.65 -8.72
CA ASP A 507 16.89 -14.88 -7.77
C ASP A 507 17.52 -13.63 -8.40
N PHE A 508 17.04 -13.22 -9.57
CA PHE A 508 17.44 -11.98 -10.22
C PHE A 508 17.30 -10.78 -9.26
N SER A 509 18.30 -9.92 -9.26
CA SER A 509 18.35 -8.76 -8.36
C SER A 509 18.95 -7.55 -9.07
N MET A 510 18.43 -6.37 -8.75
CA MET A 510 18.97 -5.08 -9.15
C MET A 510 20.13 -4.62 -8.26
N THR A 511 20.52 -5.42 -7.28
CA THR A 511 21.66 -5.17 -6.39
C THR A 511 22.90 -5.93 -6.86
N GLY A 512 24.08 -5.53 -6.37
CA GLY A 512 25.34 -6.19 -6.69
C GLY A 512 26.14 -5.48 -7.79
N ASN A 513 27.27 -6.07 -8.13
CA ASN A 513 28.32 -5.38 -8.92
C ASN A 513 27.93 -5.04 -10.37
N ASN A 514 26.90 -5.66 -10.92
CA ASN A 514 26.49 -5.46 -12.31
C ASN A 514 25.00 -5.15 -12.48
N MET A 515 24.30 -4.78 -11.41
CA MET A 515 22.86 -4.45 -11.46
C MET A 515 22.07 -5.41 -12.33
N GLY A 516 22.05 -6.67 -11.96
CA GLY A 516 21.37 -7.71 -12.70
C GLY A 516 21.96 -8.01 -14.09
N GLY A 517 23.16 -7.51 -14.41
CA GLY A 517 23.80 -7.72 -15.71
C GLY A 517 23.50 -6.65 -16.76
N PHE A 518 22.84 -5.54 -16.38
CA PHE A 518 22.59 -4.42 -17.29
C PHE A 518 23.85 -3.59 -17.56
N SER A 519 23.98 -3.19 -18.81
CA SER A 519 24.99 -2.24 -19.28
C SER A 519 24.47 -1.47 -20.49
N VAL A 520 25.12 -0.36 -20.81
CA VAL A 520 24.90 0.39 -22.05
C VAL A 520 26.18 0.34 -22.87
N LYS A 521 26.06 -0.14 -24.10
CA LYS A 521 27.14 -0.08 -25.10
C LYS A 521 26.98 1.21 -25.87
N VAL A 522 27.99 2.08 -25.83
CA VAL A 522 28.03 3.36 -26.52
C VAL A 522 29.02 3.27 -27.69
N ILE A 523 28.60 3.71 -28.85
CA ILE A 523 29.49 3.82 -30.03
C ILE A 523 30.03 5.25 -30.09
N THR A 524 31.32 5.38 -29.91
CA THR A 524 32.01 6.66 -29.86
C THR A 524 32.20 7.27 -31.28
N LYS A 525 32.61 8.53 -31.38
CA LYS A 525 32.77 9.24 -32.65
C LYS A 525 33.79 8.62 -33.59
N ASP A 526 34.78 7.90 -33.08
CA ASP A 526 35.79 7.16 -33.86
C ASP A 526 35.35 5.71 -34.13
N ASN A 527 34.10 5.36 -33.90
CA ASN A 527 33.53 4.02 -34.03
C ASN A 527 34.13 2.97 -33.08
N SER A 528 34.73 3.39 -31.97
CA SER A 528 35.08 2.47 -30.88
C SER A 528 33.88 2.18 -30.00
N GLU A 529 33.95 1.09 -29.22
CA GLU A 529 32.90 0.72 -28.26
C GLU A 529 33.32 1.08 -26.84
N ALA A 530 32.46 1.79 -26.11
CA ALA A 530 32.56 2.00 -24.69
C ALA A 530 31.41 1.27 -23.97
N THR A 531 31.62 0.91 -22.71
CA THR A 531 30.56 0.25 -21.90
C THR A 531 30.34 1.06 -20.64
N VAL A 532 29.12 1.50 -20.46
CA VAL A 532 28.63 2.19 -19.26
C VAL A 532 27.97 1.18 -18.34
N ARG A 533 28.32 1.23 -17.06
CA ARG A 533 27.80 0.31 -16.02
C ARG A 533 27.71 1.03 -14.70
N ILE A 534 26.96 0.44 -13.78
CA ILE A 534 27.04 0.87 -12.39
C ILE A 534 28.43 0.55 -11.84
N THR A 535 28.94 1.47 -11.03
CA THR A 535 30.25 1.32 -10.41
C THR A 535 30.22 0.24 -9.33
N ALA A 536 31.23 -0.62 -9.31
CA ALA A 536 31.38 -1.61 -8.27
C ALA A 536 31.67 -0.95 -6.90
N PRO A 537 31.15 -1.47 -5.79
CA PRO A 537 31.46 -0.95 -4.47
C PRO A 537 32.97 -0.94 -4.16
N GLY A 538 33.43 0.02 -3.37
CA GLY A 538 34.82 0.12 -2.91
C GLY A 538 35.77 0.85 -3.85
N GLN A 539 35.30 1.36 -4.98
CA GLN A 539 36.16 2.06 -5.95
C GLN A 539 36.22 3.58 -5.74
N GLY A 540 35.17 4.17 -5.13
CA GLY A 540 35.11 5.62 -4.91
C GLY A 540 35.21 6.43 -6.20
N THR A 541 34.58 5.95 -7.28
CA THR A 541 34.58 6.56 -8.61
C THR A 541 33.25 7.27 -8.88
N ALA A 542 33.31 8.28 -9.76
CA ALA A 542 32.13 8.98 -10.25
C ALA A 542 31.13 8.03 -10.92
N PRO A 543 29.83 8.26 -10.82
CA PRO A 543 28.83 7.38 -11.44
C PRO A 543 28.74 7.61 -12.95
N GLN A 544 28.80 6.54 -13.71
CA GLN A 544 28.42 6.56 -15.13
C GLN A 544 26.96 6.10 -15.31
N MET A 545 26.42 5.42 -14.31
CA MET A 545 25.06 4.94 -14.23
C MET A 545 24.60 4.99 -12.79
N ILE A 546 23.36 5.40 -12.57
CA ILE A 546 22.68 5.37 -11.26
C ILE A 546 21.45 4.49 -11.34
N CYS A 547 21.04 3.90 -10.20
CA CYS A 547 19.81 3.13 -10.08
C CYS A 547 18.91 3.73 -9.00
N VAL A 548 17.68 4.05 -9.38
CA VAL A 548 16.70 4.75 -8.53
C VAL A 548 15.36 4.03 -8.61
N PRO A 549 14.60 3.89 -7.52
CA PRO A 549 13.33 3.18 -7.55
C PRO A 549 12.17 4.05 -8.04
N GLY A 550 11.15 3.39 -8.56
CA GLY A 550 9.84 3.95 -8.82
C GLY A 550 9.77 4.94 -9.98
N GLU A 551 8.92 5.93 -9.83
CA GLU A 551 8.70 6.98 -10.81
C GLU A 551 9.68 8.15 -10.59
N TRP A 552 10.98 7.87 -10.66
CA TRP A 552 11.97 8.95 -10.58
C TRP A 552 11.87 9.85 -11.80
N ALA A 553 11.93 11.16 -11.58
CA ALA A 553 11.91 12.17 -12.62
C ALA A 553 13.35 12.58 -12.94
N TRP A 554 13.85 12.26 -14.14
CA TRP A 554 15.21 12.61 -14.54
C TRP A 554 15.35 14.12 -14.81
N PRO A 555 16.54 14.69 -14.63
CA PRO A 555 16.80 16.09 -14.95
C PRO A 555 16.50 16.42 -16.42
N THR A 556 16.14 17.67 -16.69
CA THR A 556 16.01 18.15 -18.07
C THR A 556 17.39 18.28 -18.70
N GLU A 557 17.43 18.19 -20.01
CA GLU A 557 18.63 18.32 -20.82
C GLU A 557 19.56 19.43 -20.34
N ARG A 558 20.83 19.11 -20.10
CA ARG A 558 21.87 20.02 -19.60
C ARG A 558 21.58 20.62 -18.21
N THR A 559 20.72 20.01 -17.45
CA THR A 559 20.49 20.41 -16.06
C THR A 559 21.25 19.48 -15.15
N ASN A 560 22.24 19.99 -14.47
CA ASN A 560 23.02 19.20 -13.54
C ASN A 560 22.14 18.54 -12.48
N ILE A 561 22.43 17.28 -12.15
CA ILE A 561 21.67 16.52 -11.16
C ILE A 561 21.60 17.19 -9.78
N SER A 562 22.62 18.00 -9.39
CA SER A 562 22.57 18.77 -8.14
C SER A 562 21.57 19.92 -8.19
N ASP A 563 21.30 20.49 -9.36
CA ASP A 563 20.27 21.52 -9.50
C ASP A 563 18.88 20.91 -9.46
N ALA A 564 18.74 19.69 -10.01
CA ALA A 564 17.51 18.92 -9.99
C ALA A 564 17.27 18.26 -8.63
N TYR A 565 18.32 17.79 -7.97
CA TYR A 565 18.28 17.08 -6.68
C TYR A 565 19.41 17.57 -5.77
N PRO A 566 19.19 18.64 -4.99
CA PRO A 566 20.27 19.29 -4.21
C PRO A 566 21.00 18.38 -3.22
N ALA A 567 20.35 17.32 -2.74
CA ALA A 567 20.94 16.36 -1.80
C ALA A 567 21.79 15.26 -2.47
N PHE A 568 21.84 15.21 -3.81
CA PHE A 568 22.55 14.15 -4.53
C PHE A 568 24.06 14.17 -4.27
N GLY A 569 24.69 15.35 -4.33
CA GLY A 569 26.12 15.49 -4.09
C GLY A 569 26.55 15.08 -2.68
N GLU A 570 25.74 15.40 -1.67
CA GLU A 570 26.00 14.97 -0.30
C GLU A 570 25.88 13.45 -0.13
N TRP A 571 24.91 12.82 -0.81
CA TRP A 571 24.79 11.36 -0.85
C TRP A 571 26.00 10.72 -1.56
N GLY A 572 26.48 11.31 -2.64
CA GLY A 572 27.70 10.87 -3.34
C GLY A 572 28.95 10.90 -2.46
N ALA A 573 29.08 11.95 -1.63
CA ALA A 573 30.20 12.13 -0.72
C ALA A 573 30.08 11.31 0.57
N ASN A 574 28.87 10.88 0.95
CA ASN A 574 28.62 10.06 2.14
C ASN A 574 27.41 9.15 1.89
N TYR A 575 27.67 7.89 1.58
CA TYR A 575 26.67 6.86 1.30
C TYR A 575 25.61 6.68 2.40
N ALA A 576 25.93 7.00 3.64
CA ALA A 576 25.01 6.81 4.77
C ALA A 576 23.96 7.92 4.91
N THR A 577 24.16 9.06 4.25
CA THR A 577 23.28 10.24 4.34
C THR A 577 22.39 10.38 3.11
N ASN A 578 21.29 11.12 3.25
CA ASN A 578 20.39 11.50 2.15
C ASN A 578 19.98 10.35 1.19
N LYS A 579 19.80 9.15 1.71
CA LYS A 579 19.41 7.97 0.92
C LYS A 579 18.09 8.14 0.17
N ASP A 580 17.30 9.14 0.55
CA ASP A 580 16.02 9.54 -0.04
C ASP A 580 16.15 10.76 -0.98
N TRP A 581 17.36 11.12 -1.41
CA TRP A 581 17.61 12.29 -2.24
C TRP A 581 16.70 12.37 -3.47
N TYR A 582 16.41 11.24 -4.08
CA TYR A 582 15.59 11.11 -5.28
C TYR A 582 14.10 11.44 -5.08
N LYS A 583 13.64 11.53 -3.82
CA LYS A 583 12.27 11.91 -3.46
C LYS A 583 12.06 13.42 -3.33
N LYS A 584 13.12 14.21 -3.49
CA LYS A 584 13.11 15.65 -3.23
C LYS A 584 13.57 16.44 -4.47
N PRO A 585 12.84 16.36 -5.59
CA PRO A 585 13.21 17.08 -6.80
C PRO A 585 12.96 18.57 -6.68
N ASN A 586 13.76 19.35 -7.40
CA ASN A 586 13.43 20.71 -7.78
C ASN A 586 12.49 20.66 -9.00
N GLY A 587 11.19 20.80 -8.76
CA GLY A 587 10.14 20.50 -9.74
C GLY A 587 10.16 21.31 -11.04
N GLY A 588 10.97 22.36 -11.13
CA GLY A 588 11.09 23.15 -12.37
C GLY A 588 12.04 22.58 -13.41
N VAL A 589 12.86 21.59 -13.06
CA VAL A 589 13.99 21.10 -13.87
C VAL A 589 14.05 19.57 -13.97
N VAL A 590 12.96 18.90 -13.72
CA VAL A 590 12.82 17.43 -13.87
C VAL A 590 11.67 17.06 -14.80
N LYS A 591 11.69 15.83 -15.35
CA LYS A 591 10.71 15.29 -16.32
C LYS A 591 9.87 14.17 -15.76
#